data_e50b11b1149fedd212a13a36983d4b68
#
_entry.id   e50b11b1149fedd212a13a36983d4b68
#
_cell.length_a   1.000
_cell.length_b   1.000
_cell.length_c   1.000
_cell.angle_alpha   90.00
_cell.angle_beta   90.00
_cell.angle_gamma   90.00
#
_symmetry.space_group_name_H-M   'P 1'
#
loop_
_entity.id
_entity.type
_entity.pdbx_description
1 polymer ?
#
loop_
_entity_poly.entity_id
_entity_poly.type
_entity_poly.pdbx_seq_one_letter_code
_entity_poly.pdbx_strand_id
1 'polypeptide(L)'
;MNAPSSQRAPDHNPVPSTRVSTVERYDFHRVIQSYLDEAARLVNVPDHVRVILREPKNELIVHFPVRMDNGEYRLFKGYRIQHSNILGPYKGGMRYHEHASLDDFKALGAMMTWKCALMNLPFGGAKGGIKFDPRSVSRDELSRITRRFFHALGSNIGPDYDVPAPDVGTNAQTMAWAMDTYLNTVGMVKKEAAMGVVTGKPVSSGGTVGRETATGQGVVHCIAEWARRAHFKLEGKKLIVQGFGNVGSNTAVLLAAHGVSLVAVGDHTGYLYNPEGFNVHRLKQYVAQNGSIAGYANGQKISREEFFAVQADIFVPAALENQVGAPEAEALQVKLVAEGANGPCSPEGEAVLARRGIELLPDVLANAGGVTVSYYEWVQNRRSETWGIEEVEERLEKAMLDAYDRMTQFAKTHGCPNRIACYGVALQRLVQVYLDREIFP
;
A
#
# COMPACT_ATOMS: atom_id res chain seq x y z
N MET A 1 -23.37 -12.74 -78.24
CA MET A 1 -22.20 -12.14 -77.63
C MET A 1 -22.72 -11.10 -76.68
N ASN A 2 -22.95 -11.48 -75.43
CA ASN A 2 -23.57 -10.61 -74.39
C ASN A 2 -22.50 -10.25 -73.33
N ALA A 3 -22.32 -8.97 -73.18
CA ALA A 3 -21.51 -8.44 -72.10
C ALA A 3 -22.30 -8.45 -70.76
N PRO A 4 -21.67 -8.71 -69.60
CA PRO A 4 -22.37 -8.74 -68.35
C PRO A 4 -22.44 -7.31 -67.66
N SER A 5 -23.60 -7.05 -67.08
CA SER A 5 -24.00 -5.84 -66.37
C SER A 5 -23.20 -5.58 -65.13
N SER A 6 -22.76 -4.34 -64.94
CA SER A 6 -22.12 -3.80 -63.72
C SER A 6 -23.14 -3.70 -62.62
N GLN A 7 -22.92 -4.41 -61.52
CA GLN A 7 -23.60 -4.18 -60.23
C GLN A 7 -22.87 -3.07 -59.46
N ARG A 8 -23.63 -2.03 -59.09
CA ARG A 8 -23.19 -0.95 -58.18
C ARG A 8 -23.09 -1.50 -56.77
N ALA A 9 -21.98 -1.18 -56.08
CA ALA A 9 -21.80 -1.41 -54.66
C ALA A 9 -22.70 -0.44 -53.82
N PRO A 10 -23.17 -0.86 -52.66
CA PRO A 10 -24.00 -0.01 -51.81
C PRO A 10 -23.16 1.09 -51.11
N ASP A 11 -23.73 2.28 -51.08
CA ASP A 11 -23.21 3.45 -50.36
C ASP A 11 -23.06 3.17 -48.86
N HIS A 12 -21.83 3.22 -48.38
CA HIS A 12 -21.55 3.26 -46.92
C HIS A 12 -21.72 4.68 -46.41
N ASN A 13 -22.85 4.96 -45.78
CA ASN A 13 -22.99 6.12 -44.91
C ASN A 13 -22.04 5.98 -43.72
N PRO A 14 -21.21 7.00 -43.37
CA PRO A 14 -20.38 6.96 -42.18
C PRO A 14 -21.27 7.05 -40.94
N VAL A 15 -21.16 6.03 -40.06
CA VAL A 15 -21.75 6.05 -38.73
C VAL A 15 -21.09 7.19 -37.96
N PRO A 16 -21.85 8.09 -37.31
CA PRO A 16 -21.25 9.16 -36.51
C PRO A 16 -20.44 8.55 -35.38
N SER A 17 -19.16 8.88 -35.31
CA SER A 17 -18.27 8.54 -34.23
C SER A 17 -18.80 9.21 -32.95
N THR A 18 -19.44 8.45 -32.10
CA THR A 18 -19.67 8.85 -30.71
C THR A 18 -18.32 9.15 -30.08
N ARG A 19 -18.02 10.43 -29.82
CA ARG A 19 -16.92 10.83 -28.95
C ARG A 19 -17.17 10.18 -27.60
N VAL A 20 -16.48 9.09 -27.34
CA VAL A 20 -16.31 8.58 -25.97
C VAL A 20 -15.52 9.67 -25.27
N SER A 21 -16.16 10.36 -24.32
CA SER A 21 -15.46 11.23 -23.39
C SER A 21 -14.42 10.37 -22.70
N THR A 22 -13.15 10.56 -23.01
CA THR A 22 -12.04 10.01 -22.26
C THR A 22 -12.10 10.69 -20.88
N VAL A 23 -12.75 10.04 -19.92
CA VAL A 23 -12.51 10.33 -18.50
C VAL A 23 -11.00 10.10 -18.37
N GLU A 24 -10.22 11.16 -18.11
CA GLU A 24 -8.79 11.02 -17.86
C GLU A 24 -8.64 10.02 -16.73
N ARG A 25 -8.04 8.88 -17.04
CA ARG A 25 -7.78 7.83 -16.05
C ARG A 25 -6.81 8.42 -15.02
N TYR A 26 -7.17 8.36 -13.74
CA TYR A 26 -6.29 8.79 -12.64
C TYR A 26 -4.91 8.12 -12.79
N ASP A 27 -3.90 8.94 -13.06
CA ASP A 27 -2.52 8.49 -13.26
C ASP A 27 -1.77 8.61 -11.93
N PHE A 28 -1.85 7.54 -11.15
CA PHE A 28 -1.21 7.48 -9.84
C PHE A 28 0.31 7.62 -9.92
N HIS A 29 0.95 7.11 -10.98
CA HIS A 29 2.39 7.24 -11.17
C HIS A 29 2.79 8.71 -11.36
N ARG A 30 2.03 9.45 -12.16
CA ARG A 30 2.24 10.89 -12.36
C ARG A 30 2.07 11.70 -11.07
N VAL A 31 1.11 11.31 -10.23
CA VAL A 31 0.91 11.94 -8.91
C VAL A 31 2.13 11.73 -8.01
N ILE A 32 2.66 10.50 -7.92
CA ILE A 32 3.86 10.22 -7.14
C ILE A 32 5.08 11.00 -7.66
N GLN A 33 5.23 11.13 -8.98
CA GLN A 33 6.29 11.94 -9.58
C GLN A 33 6.14 13.42 -9.26
N SER A 34 4.92 13.96 -9.19
CA SER A 34 4.71 15.36 -8.82
C SER A 34 5.15 15.68 -7.40
N TYR A 35 4.89 14.78 -6.44
CA TYR A 35 5.39 14.92 -5.06
C TYR A 35 6.92 14.87 -4.99
N LEU A 36 7.54 13.98 -5.79
CA LEU A 36 8.99 13.92 -5.91
C LEU A 36 9.56 15.25 -6.43
N ASP A 37 8.99 15.79 -7.50
CA ASP A 37 9.45 17.05 -8.10
C ASP A 37 9.29 18.24 -7.14
N GLU A 38 8.20 18.29 -6.39
CA GLU A 38 7.98 19.34 -5.40
C GLU A 38 9.00 19.24 -4.26
N ALA A 39 9.19 18.07 -3.69
CA ALA A 39 10.18 17.85 -2.64
C ALA A 39 11.62 18.09 -3.13
N ALA A 40 11.94 17.71 -4.38
CA ALA A 40 13.27 17.91 -4.97
C ALA A 40 13.68 19.37 -5.08
N ARG A 41 12.72 20.29 -5.22
CA ARG A 41 13.00 21.75 -5.21
C ARG A 41 13.45 22.25 -3.84
N LEU A 42 13.04 21.57 -2.76
CA LEU A 42 13.37 21.96 -1.38
C LEU A 42 14.74 21.43 -0.92
N VAL A 43 15.23 20.35 -1.53
CA VAL A 43 16.45 19.63 -1.07
C VAL A 43 17.63 19.74 -2.05
N ASN A 44 17.60 20.57 -3.05
CA ASN A 44 18.67 20.73 -4.05
C ASN A 44 19.17 19.40 -4.62
N VAL A 45 18.23 18.55 -5.05
CA VAL A 45 18.57 17.25 -5.65
C VAL A 45 19.31 17.45 -6.96
N PRO A 46 20.51 16.86 -7.15
CA PRO A 46 21.22 16.91 -8.43
C PRO A 46 20.36 16.34 -9.57
N ASP A 47 20.37 16.99 -10.74
CA ASP A 47 19.51 16.62 -11.86
C ASP A 47 19.63 15.15 -12.27
N HIS A 48 20.84 14.61 -12.27
CA HIS A 48 21.08 13.19 -12.60
C HIS A 48 20.43 12.24 -11.59
N VAL A 49 20.46 12.56 -10.28
CA VAL A 49 19.78 11.76 -9.25
C VAL A 49 18.27 11.83 -9.42
N ARG A 50 17.73 13.03 -9.74
CA ARG A 50 16.30 13.20 -10.00
C ARG A 50 15.83 12.38 -11.18
N VAL A 51 16.60 12.36 -12.29
CA VAL A 51 16.29 11.55 -13.47
C VAL A 51 16.27 10.05 -13.13
N ILE A 52 17.26 9.56 -12.36
CA ILE A 52 17.35 8.16 -11.94
C ILE A 52 16.16 7.76 -11.07
N LEU A 53 15.76 8.62 -10.11
CA LEU A 53 14.69 8.30 -9.15
C LEU A 53 13.27 8.40 -9.74
N ARG A 54 13.12 8.89 -10.97
CA ARG A 54 11.84 8.94 -11.68
C ARG A 54 11.42 7.61 -12.28
N GLU A 55 12.39 6.77 -12.62
CA GLU A 55 12.13 5.51 -13.32
C GLU A 55 12.58 4.30 -12.51
N PRO A 56 11.87 3.18 -12.62
CA PRO A 56 12.33 1.94 -12.01
C PRO A 56 13.62 1.46 -12.68
N LYS A 57 14.53 0.93 -11.87
CA LYS A 57 15.78 0.36 -12.36
C LYS A 57 15.55 -0.90 -13.21
N ASN A 58 14.57 -1.72 -12.85
CA ASN A 58 14.23 -2.92 -13.59
C ASN A 58 12.70 -3.12 -13.65
N GLU A 59 12.22 -3.55 -14.81
CA GLU A 59 10.84 -3.96 -15.07
C GLU A 59 10.83 -5.42 -15.54
N LEU A 60 10.44 -6.34 -14.67
CA LEU A 60 10.35 -7.76 -14.98
C LEU A 60 8.91 -8.11 -15.34
N ILE A 61 8.73 -8.68 -16.54
CA ILE A 61 7.45 -9.23 -16.99
C ILE A 61 7.67 -10.69 -17.31
N VAL A 62 6.92 -11.58 -16.66
CA VAL A 62 7.04 -13.02 -16.84
C VAL A 62 5.72 -13.61 -17.29
N HIS A 63 5.77 -14.57 -18.20
CA HIS A 63 4.63 -15.37 -18.62
C HIS A 63 4.86 -16.81 -18.20
N PHE A 64 3.89 -17.43 -17.54
CA PHE A 64 4.04 -18.78 -17.03
C PHE A 64 2.74 -19.57 -17.14
N PRO A 65 2.80 -20.83 -17.62
CA PRO A 65 1.65 -21.71 -17.69
C PRO A 65 1.38 -22.37 -16.36
N VAL A 66 0.10 -22.53 -16.00
CA VAL A 66 -0.36 -23.28 -14.84
C VAL A 66 -1.43 -24.26 -15.26
N ARG A 67 -1.32 -25.52 -14.83
CA ARG A 67 -2.38 -26.51 -15.00
C ARG A 67 -3.48 -26.24 -13.99
N MET A 68 -4.71 -26.03 -14.50
CA MET A 68 -5.90 -25.80 -13.70
C MET A 68 -6.52 -27.11 -13.25
N ASP A 69 -7.51 -27.05 -12.34
CA ASP A 69 -8.16 -28.24 -11.78
C ASP A 69 -8.94 -29.04 -12.84
N ASN A 70 -9.43 -28.36 -13.87
CA ASN A 70 -10.07 -28.99 -15.04
C ASN A 70 -9.08 -29.68 -15.99
N GLY A 71 -7.78 -29.64 -15.71
CA GLY A 71 -6.71 -30.25 -16.50
C GLY A 71 -6.16 -29.38 -17.64
N GLU A 72 -6.78 -28.27 -17.95
CA GLU A 72 -6.33 -27.31 -18.97
C GLU A 72 -5.14 -26.46 -18.48
N TYR A 73 -4.38 -25.92 -19.42
CA TYR A 73 -3.32 -24.95 -19.09
C TYR A 73 -3.80 -23.53 -19.32
N ARG A 74 -3.66 -22.68 -18.28
CA ARG A 74 -3.89 -21.25 -18.37
C ARG A 74 -2.55 -20.50 -18.30
N LEU A 75 -2.36 -19.52 -19.19
CA LEU A 75 -1.18 -18.66 -19.18
C LEU A 75 -1.45 -17.43 -18.32
N PHE A 76 -0.57 -17.18 -17.34
CA PHE A 76 -0.62 -16.02 -16.47
C PHE A 76 0.50 -15.04 -16.83
N LYS A 77 0.24 -13.74 -16.59
CA LYS A 77 1.21 -12.67 -16.73
C LYS A 77 1.49 -12.07 -15.36
N GLY A 78 2.76 -12.12 -14.95
CA GLY A 78 3.23 -11.57 -13.70
C GLY A 78 4.21 -10.43 -13.92
N TYR A 79 4.33 -9.57 -12.92
CA TYR A 79 5.16 -8.36 -12.91
C TYR A 79 5.99 -8.29 -11.65
N ARG A 80 7.22 -7.77 -11.75
CA ARG A 80 8.01 -7.30 -10.63
C ARG A 80 8.77 -6.05 -11.04
N ILE A 81 8.39 -4.92 -10.46
CA ILE A 81 9.02 -3.62 -10.70
C ILE A 81 9.95 -3.35 -9.54
N GLN A 82 11.24 -3.21 -9.86
CA GLN A 82 12.33 -2.96 -8.94
C GLN A 82 12.78 -1.52 -9.13
N HIS A 83 12.26 -0.61 -8.27
CA HIS A 83 12.42 0.83 -8.46
C HIS A 83 13.83 1.29 -8.11
N SER A 84 14.29 1.09 -6.88
CA SER A 84 15.63 1.49 -6.44
C SER A 84 16.17 0.52 -5.40
N ASN A 85 17.46 0.25 -5.44
CA ASN A 85 18.19 -0.56 -4.47
C ASN A 85 19.43 0.17 -3.89
N ILE A 86 19.44 1.49 -3.97
CA ILE A 86 20.60 2.28 -3.49
C ILE A 86 20.81 2.15 -1.98
N LEU A 87 19.74 1.94 -1.20
CA LEU A 87 19.79 1.75 0.24
C LEU A 87 19.95 0.28 0.67
N GLY A 88 19.74 -0.69 -0.22
CA GLY A 88 19.78 -2.12 0.08
C GLY A 88 18.82 -2.92 -0.81
N PRO A 89 18.49 -4.17 -0.46
CA PRO A 89 17.63 -5.02 -1.26
C PRO A 89 16.30 -4.33 -1.61
N TYR A 90 15.78 -4.60 -2.81
CA TYR A 90 14.44 -4.16 -3.16
C TYR A 90 13.43 -4.74 -2.18
N LYS A 91 12.36 -3.99 -1.84
CA LYS A 91 11.34 -4.40 -0.89
C LYS A 91 9.96 -3.95 -1.32
N GLY A 92 8.98 -4.86 -1.30
CA GLY A 92 7.59 -4.47 -1.55
C GLY A 92 6.64 -5.63 -1.77
N GLY A 93 5.33 -5.33 -1.76
CA GLY A 93 4.26 -6.29 -1.82
C GLY A 93 4.09 -6.96 -3.20
N MET A 94 3.41 -8.12 -3.18
CA MET A 94 2.92 -8.86 -4.35
C MET A 94 1.40 -8.81 -4.37
N ARG A 95 0.81 -8.07 -5.33
CA ARG A 95 -0.63 -7.88 -5.48
C ARG A 95 -1.20 -8.87 -6.50
N TYR A 96 -2.26 -9.60 -6.13
CA TYR A 96 -3.05 -10.38 -7.08
C TYR A 96 -4.41 -9.69 -7.26
N HIS A 97 -4.63 -9.11 -8.44
CA HIS A 97 -5.83 -8.34 -8.71
C HIS A 97 -6.12 -8.29 -10.21
N GLU A 98 -7.38 -8.38 -10.60
CA GLU A 98 -7.80 -8.38 -12.01
C GLU A 98 -7.48 -7.09 -12.77
N HIS A 99 -7.40 -5.97 -12.07
CA HIS A 99 -7.06 -4.66 -12.65
C HIS A 99 -5.58 -4.27 -12.48
N ALA A 100 -4.74 -5.17 -11.92
CA ALA A 100 -3.33 -4.88 -11.74
C ALA A 100 -2.65 -4.53 -13.07
N SER A 101 -1.94 -3.42 -13.11
CA SER A 101 -1.24 -2.90 -14.28
C SER A 101 0.25 -2.63 -13.99
N LEU A 102 1.02 -2.47 -15.08
CA LEU A 102 2.43 -2.10 -14.98
C LEU A 102 2.61 -0.73 -14.31
N ASP A 103 1.76 0.24 -14.67
CA ASP A 103 1.85 1.62 -14.17
C ASP A 103 1.53 1.70 -12.67
N ASP A 104 0.53 0.92 -12.21
CA ASP A 104 0.24 0.80 -10.77
C ASP A 104 1.46 0.26 -10.01
N PHE A 105 2.14 -0.76 -10.57
CA PHE A 105 3.33 -1.33 -9.95
C PHE A 105 4.54 -0.38 -9.99
N LYS A 106 4.68 0.48 -11.00
CA LYS A 106 5.70 1.55 -11.04
C LYS A 106 5.47 2.55 -9.91
N ALA A 107 4.26 3.08 -9.79
CA ALA A 107 3.88 4.01 -8.74
C ALA A 107 4.12 3.43 -7.34
N LEU A 108 3.58 2.24 -7.09
CA LEU A 108 3.69 1.57 -5.80
C LEU A 108 5.14 1.13 -5.49
N GLY A 109 5.95 0.79 -6.50
CA GLY A 109 7.37 0.49 -6.35
C GLY A 109 8.18 1.71 -5.94
N ALA A 110 7.90 2.87 -6.55
CA ALA A 110 8.48 4.15 -6.17
C ALA A 110 8.11 4.53 -4.74
N MET A 111 6.82 4.43 -4.36
CA MET A 111 6.36 4.68 -2.99
C MET A 111 7.10 3.82 -1.97
N MET A 112 7.41 2.56 -2.28
CA MET A 112 8.19 1.70 -1.38
C MET A 112 9.60 2.23 -1.16
N THR A 113 10.26 2.80 -2.18
CA THR A 113 11.56 3.47 -2.03
C THR A 113 11.49 4.64 -1.06
N TRP A 114 10.50 5.53 -1.25
CA TRP A 114 10.29 6.69 -0.38
C TRP A 114 9.99 6.27 1.06
N LYS A 115 9.11 5.30 1.22
CA LYS A 115 8.72 4.75 2.54
C LYS A 115 9.91 4.14 3.28
N CYS A 116 10.70 3.29 2.63
CA CYS A 116 11.89 2.70 3.22
C CYS A 116 12.95 3.76 3.57
N ALA A 117 13.12 4.77 2.73
CA ALA A 117 14.03 5.89 2.98
C ALA A 117 13.59 6.74 4.18
N LEU A 118 12.31 7.12 4.24
CA LEU A 118 11.69 7.87 5.35
C LEU A 118 11.85 7.13 6.68
N MET A 119 11.56 5.82 6.70
CA MET A 119 11.64 4.98 7.89
C MET A 119 13.06 4.56 8.27
N ASN A 120 14.06 5.09 7.60
CA ASN A 120 15.47 4.75 7.81
C ASN A 120 15.79 3.26 7.69
N LEU A 121 15.04 2.52 6.86
CA LEU A 121 15.28 1.10 6.62
C LEU A 121 16.38 0.89 5.57
N PRO A 122 17.18 -0.20 5.69
CA PRO A 122 18.23 -0.53 4.70
C PRO A 122 17.60 -1.32 3.53
N PHE A 123 16.52 -0.79 2.95
CA PHE A 123 15.82 -1.36 1.82
C PHE A 123 15.60 -0.32 0.73
N GLY A 124 15.61 -0.79 -0.49
CA GLY A 124 15.07 -0.08 -1.62
C GLY A 124 13.56 -0.27 -1.77
N GLY A 125 13.03 -0.08 -2.99
CA GLY A 125 11.62 -0.24 -3.26
C GLY A 125 11.34 -1.12 -4.47
N ALA A 126 10.31 -1.95 -4.35
CA ALA A 126 9.75 -2.75 -5.43
C ALA A 126 8.26 -2.95 -5.24
N LYS A 127 7.59 -3.36 -6.31
CA LYS A 127 6.20 -3.83 -6.30
C LYS A 127 5.99 -4.84 -7.41
N GLY A 128 5.06 -5.76 -7.23
CA GLY A 128 4.74 -6.72 -8.27
C GLY A 128 3.44 -7.46 -8.02
N GLY A 129 3.20 -8.46 -8.83
CA GLY A 129 2.01 -9.30 -8.70
C GLY A 129 1.57 -9.95 -9.99
N ILE A 130 0.34 -10.44 -9.99
CA ILE A 130 -0.27 -11.13 -11.13
C ILE A 130 -1.62 -10.51 -11.43
N LYS A 131 -1.92 -10.33 -12.72
CA LYS A 131 -3.20 -9.82 -13.19
C LYS A 131 -4.23 -10.94 -13.27
N PHE A 132 -4.98 -11.18 -12.20
CA PHE A 132 -6.16 -12.08 -12.15
C PHE A 132 -6.93 -11.87 -10.83
N ASP A 133 -8.19 -12.32 -10.78
CA ASP A 133 -8.94 -12.35 -9.52
C ASP A 133 -8.61 -13.63 -8.74
N PRO A 134 -7.95 -13.54 -7.57
CA PRO A 134 -7.59 -14.71 -6.77
C PRO A 134 -8.79 -15.46 -6.20
N ARG A 135 -9.98 -14.83 -6.15
CA ARG A 135 -11.24 -15.47 -5.69
C ARG A 135 -11.85 -16.37 -6.76
N SER A 136 -11.41 -16.24 -8.02
CA SER A 136 -11.91 -17.03 -9.16
C SER A 136 -11.26 -18.40 -9.30
N VAL A 137 -10.35 -18.76 -8.42
CA VAL A 137 -9.57 -20.01 -8.48
C VAL A 137 -9.63 -20.77 -7.16
N SER A 138 -9.42 -22.09 -7.20
CA SER A 138 -9.34 -22.91 -5.98
C SER A 138 -8.06 -22.59 -5.18
N ARG A 139 -8.03 -23.02 -3.91
CA ARG A 139 -6.83 -22.90 -3.06
C ARG A 139 -5.62 -23.60 -3.68
N ASP A 140 -5.82 -24.76 -4.30
CA ASP A 140 -4.76 -25.55 -4.91
C ASP A 140 -4.27 -24.92 -6.22
N GLU A 141 -5.17 -24.35 -7.01
CA GLU A 141 -4.82 -23.52 -8.17
C GLU A 141 -4.04 -22.29 -7.76
N LEU A 142 -4.48 -21.56 -6.71
CA LEU A 142 -3.77 -20.38 -6.19
C LEU A 142 -2.35 -20.75 -5.71
N SER A 143 -2.19 -21.91 -5.07
CA SER A 143 -0.88 -22.42 -4.68
C SER A 143 0.02 -22.68 -5.90
N ARG A 144 -0.50 -23.35 -6.94
CA ARG A 144 0.24 -23.60 -8.17
C ARG A 144 0.61 -22.31 -8.91
N ILE A 145 -0.32 -21.36 -9.01
CA ILE A 145 -0.09 -20.05 -9.62
C ILE A 145 1.03 -19.31 -8.89
N THR A 146 0.95 -19.24 -7.55
CA THR A 146 1.96 -18.58 -6.74
C THR A 146 3.33 -19.24 -6.90
N ARG A 147 3.43 -20.56 -6.79
CA ARG A 147 4.68 -21.30 -6.93
C ARG A 147 5.31 -21.12 -8.31
N ARG A 148 4.50 -21.18 -9.38
CA ARG A 148 4.98 -20.98 -10.76
C ARG A 148 5.46 -19.56 -10.99
N PHE A 149 4.78 -18.55 -10.41
CA PHE A 149 5.21 -17.17 -10.50
C PHE A 149 6.56 -16.95 -9.80
N PHE A 150 6.71 -17.39 -8.55
CA PHE A 150 7.97 -17.25 -7.83
C PHE A 150 9.11 -18.06 -8.45
N HIS A 151 8.82 -19.21 -9.03
CA HIS A 151 9.79 -19.97 -9.82
C HIS A 151 10.21 -19.20 -11.09
N ALA A 152 9.26 -18.53 -11.79
CA ALA A 152 9.56 -17.74 -12.97
C ALA A 152 10.39 -16.48 -12.66
N LEU A 153 10.25 -15.90 -11.46
CA LEU A 153 11.11 -14.81 -11.00
C LEU A 153 12.55 -15.27 -10.73
N GLY A 154 12.74 -16.53 -10.29
CA GLY A 154 14.04 -17.17 -10.11
C GLY A 154 14.99 -16.36 -9.23
N SER A 155 16.20 -16.08 -9.72
CA SER A 155 17.23 -15.30 -9.03
C SER A 155 16.99 -13.78 -8.99
N ASN A 156 15.92 -13.29 -9.63
CA ASN A 156 15.52 -11.89 -9.54
C ASN A 156 14.85 -11.53 -8.21
N ILE A 157 14.66 -12.52 -7.33
CA ILE A 157 14.29 -12.35 -5.92
C ILE A 157 15.31 -13.04 -5.03
N GLY A 158 15.42 -12.60 -3.79
CA GLY A 158 16.37 -13.19 -2.84
C GLY A 158 16.53 -12.32 -1.60
N PRO A 159 16.98 -12.90 -0.47
CA PRO A 159 17.07 -12.18 0.80
C PRO A 159 18.06 -11.00 0.75
N ASP A 160 19.04 -11.02 -0.16
CA ASP A 160 20.04 -9.98 -0.34
C ASP A 160 19.79 -9.11 -1.58
N TYR A 161 18.76 -9.41 -2.37
CA TYR A 161 18.52 -8.72 -3.64
C TYR A 161 17.12 -8.08 -3.74
N ASP A 162 16.05 -8.88 -3.56
CA ASP A 162 14.66 -8.40 -3.64
C ASP A 162 13.76 -9.25 -2.74
N VAL A 163 13.12 -8.62 -1.77
CA VAL A 163 12.35 -9.26 -0.70
C VAL A 163 10.87 -8.93 -0.83
N PRO A 164 10.07 -9.79 -1.47
CA PRO A 164 8.62 -9.67 -1.55
C PRO A 164 7.92 -9.74 -0.18
N ALA A 165 6.69 -9.20 -0.14
CA ALA A 165 5.79 -9.23 1.01
C ALA A 165 4.34 -9.38 0.55
N PRO A 166 3.36 -9.62 1.44
CA PRO A 166 1.95 -9.64 1.07
C PRO A 166 1.42 -8.25 0.66
N ASP A 167 0.39 -8.25 -0.17
CA ASP A 167 -0.39 -7.08 -0.60
C ASP A 167 -1.83 -7.52 -0.88
N VAL A 168 -2.65 -6.70 -1.54
CA VAL A 168 -4.02 -7.05 -1.94
C VAL A 168 -4.04 -8.38 -2.70
N GLY A 169 -4.93 -9.28 -2.29
CA GLY A 169 -5.11 -10.61 -2.89
C GLY A 169 -4.04 -11.65 -2.54
N THR A 170 -3.09 -11.31 -1.65
CA THR A 170 -2.09 -12.23 -1.09
C THR A 170 -2.05 -12.16 0.43
N ASN A 171 -1.52 -13.18 1.08
CA ASN A 171 -1.49 -13.31 2.53
C ASN A 171 -0.27 -14.12 3.02
N ALA A 172 -0.23 -14.43 4.30
CA ALA A 172 0.85 -15.20 4.90
C ALA A 172 1.02 -16.59 4.26
N GLN A 173 -0.08 -17.24 3.86
CA GLN A 173 -0.01 -18.54 3.20
C GLN A 173 0.63 -18.45 1.80
N THR A 174 0.31 -17.40 1.03
CA THR A 174 0.97 -17.18 -0.27
C THR A 174 2.47 -16.92 -0.11
N MET A 175 2.87 -16.23 0.95
CA MET A 175 4.30 -16.03 1.25
C MET A 175 4.99 -17.33 1.68
N ALA A 176 4.30 -18.21 2.41
CA ALA A 176 4.84 -19.53 2.73
C ALA A 176 5.10 -20.37 1.46
N TRP A 177 4.16 -20.38 0.50
CA TRP A 177 4.35 -21.06 -0.78
C TRP A 177 5.49 -20.45 -1.62
N ALA A 178 5.62 -19.14 -1.58
CA ALA A 178 6.69 -18.40 -2.26
C ALA A 178 8.06 -18.77 -1.68
N MET A 179 8.19 -18.74 -0.35
CA MET A 179 9.42 -19.14 0.35
C MET A 179 9.79 -20.59 0.06
N ASP A 180 8.82 -21.51 0.20
CA ASP A 180 9.06 -22.94 -0.04
C ASP A 180 9.52 -23.19 -1.49
N THR A 181 8.95 -22.48 -2.47
CA THR A 181 9.39 -22.57 -3.86
C THR A 181 10.83 -22.10 -4.01
N TYR A 182 11.20 -20.98 -3.40
CA TYR A 182 12.56 -20.47 -3.46
C TYR A 182 13.57 -21.43 -2.80
N LEU A 183 13.24 -21.94 -1.62
CA LEU A 183 14.08 -22.91 -0.89
C LEU A 183 14.34 -24.20 -1.66
N ASN A 184 13.38 -24.65 -2.45
CA ASN A 184 13.49 -25.88 -3.25
C ASN A 184 14.02 -25.65 -4.69
N THR A 185 14.39 -24.43 -5.04
CA THR A 185 14.94 -24.06 -6.35
C THR A 185 16.26 -23.30 -6.21
N VAL A 186 16.20 -21.99 -6.11
CA VAL A 186 17.37 -21.08 -6.08
C VAL A 186 18.11 -21.12 -4.74
N GLY A 187 17.37 -21.21 -3.63
CA GLY A 187 17.89 -21.10 -2.27
C GLY A 187 18.49 -22.39 -1.67
N MET A 188 18.68 -23.45 -2.45
CA MET A 188 19.07 -24.78 -1.96
C MET A 188 20.39 -24.81 -1.17
N VAL A 189 21.32 -23.91 -1.47
CA VAL A 189 22.68 -23.93 -0.89
C VAL A 189 22.79 -23.24 0.48
N LYS A 190 21.89 -22.28 0.79
CA LYS A 190 21.93 -21.49 2.03
C LYS A 190 20.53 -21.39 2.66
N LYS A 191 19.93 -22.52 3.03
CA LYS A 191 18.53 -22.61 3.46
C LYS A 191 18.14 -21.67 4.60
N GLU A 192 18.95 -21.55 5.66
CA GLU A 192 18.63 -20.71 6.82
C GLU A 192 18.54 -19.22 6.45
N ALA A 193 19.55 -18.69 5.79
CA ALA A 193 19.55 -17.29 5.33
C ALA A 193 18.50 -17.06 4.23
N ALA A 194 18.15 -18.10 3.46
CA ALA A 194 17.17 -18.04 2.38
C ALA A 194 15.72 -17.89 2.86
N MET A 195 15.40 -18.18 4.13
CA MET A 195 14.09 -17.92 4.72
C MET A 195 13.71 -16.43 4.70
N GLY A 196 14.69 -15.54 4.68
CA GLY A 196 14.49 -14.09 4.51
C GLY A 196 14.12 -13.64 3.10
N VAL A 197 13.91 -14.55 2.14
CA VAL A 197 13.53 -14.20 0.75
C VAL A 197 12.20 -13.47 0.66
N VAL A 198 11.27 -13.72 1.58
CA VAL A 198 9.98 -13.02 1.68
C VAL A 198 9.69 -12.69 3.15
N THR A 199 8.82 -11.70 3.36
CA THR A 199 8.30 -11.36 4.70
C THR A 199 6.78 -11.42 4.74
N GLY A 200 6.21 -11.42 5.96
CA GLY A 200 4.77 -11.60 6.17
C GLY A 200 4.34 -13.06 6.11
N LYS A 201 5.25 -13.98 6.41
CA LYS A 201 4.99 -15.42 6.54
C LYS A 201 4.17 -15.73 7.80
N PRO A 202 3.55 -16.93 7.89
CA PRO A 202 3.05 -17.41 9.17
C PRO A 202 4.18 -17.49 10.21
N VAL A 203 3.88 -17.21 11.48
CA VAL A 203 4.89 -17.26 12.57
C VAL A 203 5.54 -18.65 12.63
N SER A 204 4.75 -19.72 12.45
CA SER A 204 5.25 -21.11 12.38
C SER A 204 6.21 -21.39 11.22
N SER A 205 6.29 -20.50 10.25
CA SER A 205 7.16 -20.61 9.06
C SER A 205 8.23 -19.51 9.02
N GLY A 206 8.64 -18.98 10.17
CA GLY A 206 9.65 -17.92 10.27
C GLY A 206 9.13 -16.50 10.10
N GLY A 207 7.82 -16.30 10.21
CA GLY A 207 7.20 -14.98 10.33
C GLY A 207 7.46 -14.39 11.71
N THR A 208 7.21 -13.08 11.87
CA THR A 208 7.34 -12.41 13.16
C THR A 208 5.98 -12.09 13.78
N VAL A 209 5.92 -12.11 15.10
CA VAL A 209 4.76 -11.66 15.87
C VAL A 209 4.49 -10.16 15.63
N GLY A 210 3.25 -9.70 15.79
CA GLY A 210 2.87 -8.29 15.60
C GLY A 210 2.78 -7.84 14.13
N ARG A 211 3.20 -8.64 13.13
CA ARG A 211 3.17 -8.22 11.72
C ARG A 211 1.75 -7.96 11.20
N GLU A 212 0.77 -8.70 11.68
CA GLU A 212 -0.62 -8.58 11.26
C GLU A 212 -1.22 -7.23 11.63
N THR A 213 -0.91 -6.73 12.82
CA THR A 213 -1.43 -5.46 13.36
C THR A 213 -0.55 -4.25 13.02
N ALA A 214 0.70 -4.48 12.60
CA ALA A 214 1.74 -3.46 12.48
C ALA A 214 1.37 -2.23 11.64
N THR A 215 0.61 -2.39 10.56
CA THR A 215 0.18 -1.25 9.74
C THR A 215 -0.81 -0.38 10.49
N GLY A 216 -1.81 -0.98 11.16
CA GLY A 216 -2.74 -0.26 12.01
C GLY A 216 -2.06 0.39 13.22
N GLN A 217 -1.09 -0.30 13.84
CA GLN A 217 -0.28 0.27 14.93
C GLN A 217 0.48 1.52 14.47
N GLY A 218 1.10 1.49 13.26
CA GLY A 218 1.76 2.65 12.69
C GLY A 218 0.84 3.86 12.56
N VAL A 219 -0.38 3.65 12.05
CA VAL A 219 -1.41 4.71 11.97
C VAL A 219 -1.73 5.25 13.35
N VAL A 220 -1.91 4.38 14.34
CA VAL A 220 -2.25 4.78 15.72
C VAL A 220 -1.10 5.54 16.40
N HIS A 221 0.15 5.10 16.24
CA HIS A 221 1.30 5.84 16.76
C HIS A 221 1.38 7.26 16.18
N CYS A 222 1.14 7.42 14.87
CA CYS A 222 1.10 8.74 14.25
C CYS A 222 -0.06 9.61 14.77
N ILE A 223 -1.26 9.04 14.95
CA ILE A 223 -2.42 9.75 15.52
C ILE A 223 -2.16 10.15 16.97
N ALA A 224 -1.62 9.25 17.78
CA ALA A 224 -1.30 9.51 19.19
C ALA A 224 -0.25 10.61 19.32
N GLU A 225 0.80 10.59 18.50
CA GLU A 225 1.83 11.61 18.50
C GLU A 225 1.31 12.97 18.02
N TRP A 226 0.47 12.98 16.98
CA TRP A 226 -0.24 14.19 16.56
C TRP A 226 -1.09 14.76 17.70
N ALA A 227 -1.88 13.92 18.36
CA ALA A 227 -2.76 14.33 19.45
C ALA A 227 -1.95 14.91 20.63
N ARG A 228 -0.81 14.27 20.99
CA ARG A 228 0.10 14.76 22.02
C ARG A 228 0.64 16.16 21.68
N ARG A 229 1.09 16.40 20.45
CA ARG A 229 1.64 17.70 20.01
C ARG A 229 0.58 18.78 19.86
N ALA A 230 -0.60 18.41 19.41
CA ALA A 230 -1.74 19.33 19.29
C ALA A 230 -2.46 19.57 20.62
N HIS A 231 -2.00 18.99 21.74
CA HIS A 231 -2.72 19.01 23.03
C HIS A 231 -4.18 18.52 22.89
N PHE A 232 -4.39 17.56 22.02
CA PHE A 232 -5.70 17.01 21.70
C PHE A 232 -5.94 15.69 22.46
N LYS A 233 -6.91 15.68 23.38
CA LYS A 233 -7.26 14.49 24.15
C LYS A 233 -8.02 13.52 23.26
N LEU A 234 -7.52 12.28 23.09
CA LEU A 234 -8.17 11.24 22.27
C LEU A 234 -9.42 10.64 22.92
N GLU A 235 -9.44 10.53 24.27
CA GLU A 235 -10.57 9.95 24.99
C GLU A 235 -11.89 10.69 24.69
N GLY A 236 -12.93 9.93 24.36
CA GLY A 236 -14.25 10.45 24.02
C GLY A 236 -14.35 11.04 22.60
N LYS A 237 -13.29 10.95 21.78
CA LYS A 237 -13.29 11.41 20.40
C LYS A 237 -13.94 10.42 19.45
N LYS A 238 -14.43 10.94 18.31
CA LYS A 238 -15.15 10.16 17.30
C LYS A 238 -14.26 9.87 16.11
N LEU A 239 -14.32 8.62 15.65
CA LEU A 239 -13.58 8.09 14.51
C LEU A 239 -14.55 7.67 13.40
N ILE A 240 -14.20 7.95 12.16
CA ILE A 240 -14.77 7.33 10.97
C ILE A 240 -13.69 6.57 10.20
N VAL A 241 -14.02 5.39 9.69
CA VAL A 241 -13.07 4.51 8.97
C VAL A 241 -13.67 4.08 7.64
N GLN A 242 -12.97 4.38 6.54
CA GLN A 242 -13.33 3.86 5.23
C GLN A 242 -12.40 2.67 4.88
N GLY A 243 -12.98 1.49 4.71
CA GLY A 243 -12.24 0.24 4.56
C GLY A 243 -12.04 -0.48 5.90
N PHE A 244 -12.78 -1.56 6.13
CA PHE A 244 -12.71 -2.32 7.38
C PHE A 244 -11.99 -3.67 7.22
N GLY A 245 -10.95 -3.66 6.36
CA GLY A 245 -9.99 -4.76 6.20
C GLY A 245 -8.95 -4.78 7.32
N ASN A 246 -7.77 -5.37 7.03
CA ASN A 246 -6.70 -5.51 8.02
C ASN A 246 -6.31 -4.17 8.67
N VAL A 247 -6.03 -3.14 7.88
CA VAL A 247 -5.56 -1.85 8.41
C VAL A 247 -6.65 -1.13 9.19
N GLY A 248 -7.82 -0.90 8.57
CA GLY A 248 -8.91 -0.13 9.19
C GLY A 248 -9.46 -0.78 10.45
N SER A 249 -9.66 -2.11 10.45
CA SER A 249 -10.18 -2.81 11.62
C SER A 249 -9.20 -2.82 12.79
N ASN A 250 -7.89 -3.03 12.54
CA ASN A 250 -6.87 -2.98 13.59
C ASN A 250 -6.70 -1.55 14.12
N THR A 251 -6.68 -0.53 13.25
CA THR A 251 -6.65 0.87 13.67
C THR A 251 -7.83 1.22 14.59
N ALA A 252 -9.05 0.81 14.21
CA ALA A 252 -10.24 1.06 15.03
C ALA A 252 -10.18 0.37 16.40
N VAL A 253 -9.71 -0.89 16.44
CA VAL A 253 -9.54 -1.63 17.71
C VAL A 253 -8.50 -0.97 18.61
N LEU A 254 -7.36 -0.59 18.05
CA LEU A 254 -6.28 0.04 18.81
C LEU A 254 -6.68 1.44 19.31
N LEU A 255 -7.34 2.26 18.51
CA LEU A 255 -7.84 3.57 18.93
C LEU A 255 -8.95 3.47 19.98
N ALA A 256 -9.76 2.41 19.98
CA ALA A 256 -10.74 2.17 21.05
C ALA A 256 -10.08 1.98 22.40
N ALA A 257 -8.86 1.40 22.46
CA ALA A 257 -8.08 1.32 23.71
C ALA A 257 -7.62 2.70 24.23
N HIS A 258 -7.56 3.72 23.35
CA HIS A 258 -7.33 5.12 23.72
C HIS A 258 -8.64 5.89 24.02
N GLY A 259 -9.79 5.20 24.13
CA GLY A 259 -11.09 5.80 24.38
C GLY A 259 -11.74 6.49 23.20
N VAL A 260 -11.28 6.21 21.96
CA VAL A 260 -11.88 6.76 20.73
C VAL A 260 -13.05 5.88 20.29
N SER A 261 -14.20 6.48 19.94
CA SER A 261 -15.40 5.77 19.53
C SER A 261 -15.52 5.73 18.00
N LEU A 262 -15.59 4.54 17.39
CA LEU A 262 -15.90 4.36 15.97
C LEU A 262 -17.41 4.62 15.75
N VAL A 263 -17.76 5.74 15.07
CA VAL A 263 -19.16 6.12 14.83
C VAL A 263 -19.63 5.84 13.41
N ALA A 264 -18.74 5.78 12.43
CA ALA A 264 -19.09 5.39 11.07
C ALA A 264 -17.99 4.50 10.45
N VAL A 265 -18.44 3.53 9.66
CA VAL A 265 -17.55 2.57 8.99
C VAL A 265 -18.07 2.27 7.59
N GLY A 266 -17.15 2.13 6.64
CA GLY A 266 -17.47 1.75 5.27
C GLY A 266 -16.60 0.61 4.76
N ASP A 267 -17.15 -0.19 3.86
CA ASP A 267 -16.40 -1.14 3.03
C ASP A 267 -16.98 -1.21 1.60
N HIS A 268 -16.57 -2.20 0.81
CA HIS A 268 -17.04 -2.39 -0.57
C HIS A 268 -18.55 -2.69 -0.68
N THR A 269 -19.23 -2.97 0.42
CA THR A 269 -20.69 -3.28 0.45
C THR A 269 -21.54 -2.08 0.87
N GLY A 270 -20.93 -1.00 1.35
CA GLY A 270 -21.61 0.22 1.76
C GLY A 270 -21.10 0.83 3.05
N TYR A 271 -21.94 1.64 3.69
CA TYR A 271 -21.57 2.42 4.87
C TYR A 271 -22.58 2.24 5.99
N LEU A 272 -22.08 2.18 7.22
CA LEU A 272 -22.87 2.08 8.45
C LEU A 272 -22.53 3.24 9.39
N TYR A 273 -23.55 3.75 10.06
CA TYR A 273 -23.44 4.80 11.08
C TYR A 273 -24.09 4.36 12.40
N ASN A 274 -23.44 4.65 13.51
CA ASN A 274 -23.97 4.49 14.85
C ASN A 274 -23.49 5.66 15.74
N PRO A 275 -24.36 6.61 16.11
CA PRO A 275 -23.99 7.78 16.92
C PRO A 275 -23.43 7.42 18.31
N GLU A 276 -23.87 6.28 18.89
CA GLU A 276 -23.37 5.77 20.18
C GLU A 276 -22.04 5.02 20.07
N GLY A 277 -21.56 4.80 18.83
CA GLY A 277 -20.36 4.05 18.54
C GLY A 277 -20.55 2.55 18.39
N PHE A 278 -19.69 1.95 17.59
CA PHE A 278 -19.64 0.51 17.37
C PHE A 278 -18.80 -0.19 18.43
N ASN A 279 -19.24 -1.40 18.85
CA ASN A 279 -18.31 -2.32 19.50
C ASN A 279 -17.34 -2.88 18.45
N VAL A 280 -16.14 -2.32 18.38
CA VAL A 280 -15.15 -2.61 17.33
C VAL A 280 -14.69 -4.07 17.32
N HIS A 281 -14.64 -4.73 18.47
CA HIS A 281 -14.28 -6.15 18.56
C HIS A 281 -15.36 -7.05 17.96
N ARG A 282 -16.63 -6.79 18.28
CA ARG A 282 -17.77 -7.52 17.70
C ARG A 282 -17.88 -7.28 16.20
N LEU A 283 -17.70 -6.03 15.76
CA LEU A 283 -17.73 -5.68 14.35
C LEU A 283 -16.59 -6.38 13.59
N LYS A 284 -15.36 -6.37 14.13
CA LYS A 284 -14.21 -7.09 13.53
C LYS A 284 -14.46 -8.59 13.45
N GLN A 285 -15.01 -9.20 14.49
CA GLN A 285 -15.38 -10.61 14.50
C GLN A 285 -16.45 -10.93 13.46
N TYR A 286 -17.49 -10.08 13.35
CA TYR A 286 -18.54 -10.23 12.34
C TYR A 286 -17.96 -10.19 10.92
N VAL A 287 -17.13 -9.21 10.62
CA VAL A 287 -16.48 -9.08 9.29
C VAL A 287 -15.56 -10.27 8.99
N ALA A 288 -14.84 -10.79 9.98
CA ALA A 288 -14.02 -11.99 9.80
C ALA A 288 -14.86 -13.23 9.43
N GLN A 289 -16.09 -13.33 9.93
CA GLN A 289 -17.00 -14.46 9.66
C GLN A 289 -17.81 -14.27 8.35
N ASN A 290 -18.19 -13.03 8.01
CA ASN A 290 -19.11 -12.74 6.90
C ASN A 290 -18.43 -12.09 5.69
N GLY A 291 -17.17 -11.72 5.80
CA GLY A 291 -16.38 -11.12 4.72
C GLY A 291 -16.65 -9.62 4.48
N SER A 292 -17.64 -9.02 5.15
CA SER A 292 -18.00 -7.60 4.99
C SER A 292 -18.81 -7.08 6.16
N ILE A 293 -19.07 -5.75 6.19
CA ILE A 293 -19.95 -5.10 7.17
C ILE A 293 -21.44 -5.28 6.84
N ALA A 294 -21.79 -5.79 5.65
CA ALA A 294 -23.16 -5.94 5.22
C ALA A 294 -23.99 -6.79 6.21
N GLY A 295 -25.15 -6.29 6.61
CA GLY A 295 -26.03 -7.00 7.54
C GLY A 295 -25.66 -6.90 9.02
N TYR A 296 -24.62 -6.15 9.39
CA TYR A 296 -24.31 -5.92 10.81
C TYR A 296 -25.43 -5.12 11.50
N ALA A 297 -26.04 -5.71 12.53
CA ALA A 297 -27.31 -5.24 13.08
C ALA A 297 -27.25 -3.90 13.84
N ASN A 298 -26.08 -3.53 14.37
CA ASN A 298 -25.93 -2.37 15.26
C ASN A 298 -25.49 -1.10 14.52
N GLY A 299 -25.91 -0.90 13.26
CA GLY A 299 -25.60 0.29 12.49
C GLY A 299 -26.72 0.64 11.53
N GLN A 300 -27.00 1.93 11.39
CA GLN A 300 -27.87 2.46 10.36
C GLN A 300 -27.10 2.50 9.04
N LYS A 301 -27.68 1.95 7.96
CA LYS A 301 -27.14 2.09 6.62
C LYS A 301 -27.29 3.53 6.14
N ILE A 302 -26.19 4.10 5.64
CA ILE A 302 -26.13 5.47 5.11
C ILE A 302 -25.52 5.47 3.71
N SER A 303 -25.73 6.56 2.97
CA SER A 303 -25.09 6.78 1.65
C SER A 303 -23.60 7.13 1.78
N ARG A 304 -22.90 7.17 0.64
CA ARG A 304 -21.50 7.63 0.59
C ARG A 304 -21.40 9.10 0.99
N GLU A 305 -22.30 9.94 0.51
CA GLU A 305 -22.35 11.37 0.79
C GLU A 305 -22.60 11.62 2.28
N GLU A 306 -23.56 10.91 2.87
CA GLU A 306 -23.83 10.98 4.32
C GLU A 306 -22.62 10.51 5.14
N PHE A 307 -21.91 9.47 4.69
CA PHE A 307 -20.72 8.97 5.39
C PHE A 307 -19.61 10.03 5.48
N PHE A 308 -19.29 10.72 4.39
CA PHE A 308 -18.29 11.79 4.42
C PHE A 308 -18.75 13.04 5.17
N ALA A 309 -20.05 13.25 5.33
CA ALA A 309 -20.62 14.34 6.11
C ALA A 309 -20.76 14.04 7.62
N VAL A 310 -20.46 12.82 8.07
CA VAL A 310 -20.53 12.46 9.50
C VAL A 310 -19.61 13.35 10.33
N GLN A 311 -20.15 13.96 11.37
CA GLN A 311 -19.37 14.76 12.30
C GLN A 311 -18.52 13.85 13.22
N ALA A 312 -17.21 13.93 13.08
CA ALA A 312 -16.23 13.18 13.85
C ALA A 312 -14.97 14.02 14.10
N ASP A 313 -13.98 13.47 14.78
CA ASP A 313 -12.70 14.13 15.05
C ASP A 313 -11.59 13.62 14.13
N ILE A 314 -11.62 12.32 13.80
CA ILE A 314 -10.58 11.62 13.06
C ILE A 314 -11.20 10.82 11.92
N PHE A 315 -10.61 10.91 10.74
CA PHE A 315 -10.93 10.05 9.61
C PHE A 315 -9.73 9.20 9.20
N VAL A 316 -9.97 7.90 9.01
CA VAL A 316 -8.96 6.95 8.52
C VAL A 316 -9.42 6.32 7.21
N PRO A 317 -8.96 6.84 6.06
CA PRO A 317 -9.14 6.19 4.76
C PRO A 317 -8.19 4.99 4.65
N ALA A 318 -8.73 3.78 4.72
CA ALA A 318 -8.00 2.51 4.73
C ALA A 318 -8.51 1.51 3.66
N ALA A 319 -9.19 1.99 2.61
CA ALA A 319 -9.74 1.18 1.52
C ALA A 319 -8.78 1.10 0.32
N LEU A 320 -8.96 1.95 -0.66
CA LEU A 320 -8.23 1.97 -1.91
C LEU A 320 -7.65 3.36 -2.19
N GLU A 321 -6.82 3.45 -3.23
CA GLU A 321 -6.31 4.71 -3.78
C GLU A 321 -7.45 5.59 -4.32
N ASN A 322 -7.24 6.90 -4.31
CA ASN A 322 -8.11 7.93 -4.91
C ASN A 322 -9.58 7.89 -4.43
N GLN A 323 -9.80 7.68 -3.14
CA GLN A 323 -11.14 7.62 -2.55
C GLN A 323 -11.65 8.98 -2.05
N VAL A 324 -10.72 9.92 -1.76
CA VAL A 324 -11.02 11.22 -1.17
C VAL A 324 -10.59 12.29 -2.16
N GLY A 325 -11.50 12.67 -3.03
CA GLY A 325 -11.33 13.80 -3.94
C GLY A 325 -11.77 15.12 -3.30
N ALA A 326 -11.86 16.18 -4.11
CA ALA A 326 -12.30 17.48 -3.63
C ALA A 326 -13.72 17.45 -3.02
N PRO A 327 -14.74 16.78 -3.61
CA PRO A 327 -16.08 16.70 -3.03
C PRO A 327 -16.12 16.05 -1.65
N GLU A 328 -15.43 14.91 -1.49
CA GLU A 328 -15.36 14.21 -0.21
C GLU A 328 -14.62 15.04 0.83
N ALA A 329 -13.49 15.66 0.46
CA ALA A 329 -12.72 16.53 1.33
C ALA A 329 -13.51 17.77 1.77
N GLU A 330 -14.39 18.33 0.91
CA GLU A 330 -15.31 19.42 1.30
C GLU A 330 -16.38 18.96 2.29
N ALA A 331 -16.88 17.73 2.16
CA ALA A 331 -17.90 17.19 3.03
C ALA A 331 -17.38 16.81 4.42
N LEU A 332 -16.10 16.40 4.55
CA LEU A 332 -15.52 15.91 5.81
C LEU A 332 -15.64 16.92 6.95
N GLN A 333 -16.11 16.46 8.12
CA GLN A 333 -16.24 17.24 9.34
C GLN A 333 -15.30 16.69 10.42
N VAL A 334 -13.97 16.73 10.15
CA VAL A 334 -12.93 16.17 11.02
C VAL A 334 -11.80 17.17 11.25
N LYS A 335 -10.94 16.89 12.22
CA LYS A 335 -9.72 17.67 12.50
C LYS A 335 -8.48 17.02 11.88
N LEU A 336 -8.51 15.70 11.74
CA LEU A 336 -7.38 14.91 11.27
C LEU A 336 -7.84 13.87 10.24
N VAL A 337 -7.09 13.74 9.16
CA VAL A 337 -7.09 12.61 8.24
C VAL A 337 -5.78 11.84 8.42
N ALA A 338 -5.85 10.53 8.72
CA ALA A 338 -4.69 9.66 8.82
C ALA A 338 -4.78 8.53 7.80
N GLU A 339 -3.93 8.53 6.80
CA GLU A 339 -4.03 7.64 5.65
C GLU A 339 -3.54 6.22 5.97
N GLY A 340 -4.49 5.30 6.10
CA GLY A 340 -4.23 3.87 6.28
C GLY A 340 -3.97 3.14 4.95
N ALA A 341 -4.63 3.53 3.86
CA ALA A 341 -4.38 3.03 2.51
C ALA A 341 -3.22 3.77 1.84
N ASN A 342 -2.76 3.32 0.66
CA ASN A 342 -1.79 4.05 -0.15
C ASN A 342 -2.53 5.01 -1.09
N GLY A 343 -2.14 6.29 -1.09
CA GLY A 343 -2.71 7.34 -1.94
C GLY A 343 -4.25 7.46 -1.88
N PRO A 344 -4.89 7.40 -0.71
CA PRO A 344 -6.35 7.45 -0.63
C PRO A 344 -6.89 8.84 -0.95
N CYS A 345 -6.14 9.91 -0.64
CA CYS A 345 -6.50 11.28 -1.00
C CYS A 345 -5.88 11.66 -2.34
N SER A 346 -6.68 12.29 -3.21
CA SER A 346 -6.15 12.90 -4.43
C SER A 346 -5.47 14.24 -4.12
N PRO A 347 -4.59 14.75 -5.01
CA PRO A 347 -3.99 16.08 -4.83
C PRO A 347 -5.02 17.20 -4.65
N GLU A 348 -6.14 17.13 -5.35
CA GLU A 348 -7.25 18.08 -5.23
C GLU A 348 -7.93 17.97 -3.85
N GLY A 349 -8.13 16.73 -3.36
CA GLY A 349 -8.63 16.46 -2.02
C GLY A 349 -7.70 17.02 -0.94
N GLU A 350 -6.40 16.79 -1.06
CA GLU A 350 -5.39 17.34 -0.14
C GLU A 350 -5.39 18.87 -0.11
N ALA A 351 -5.49 19.50 -1.27
CA ALA A 351 -5.57 20.96 -1.35
C ALA A 351 -6.81 21.52 -0.63
N VAL A 352 -7.95 20.80 -0.70
CA VAL A 352 -9.17 21.15 0.04
C VAL A 352 -8.95 20.97 1.54
N LEU A 353 -8.39 19.83 1.99
CA LEU A 353 -8.11 19.58 3.41
C LEU A 353 -7.23 20.69 3.98
N ALA A 354 -6.14 21.04 3.28
CA ALA A 354 -5.22 22.09 3.70
C ALA A 354 -5.93 23.46 3.81
N ARG A 355 -6.74 23.85 2.81
CA ARG A 355 -7.51 25.09 2.84
C ARG A 355 -8.50 25.15 4.01
N ARG A 356 -9.07 24.02 4.40
CA ARG A 356 -9.99 23.88 5.52
C ARG A 356 -9.31 23.75 6.88
N GLY A 357 -7.97 23.72 6.92
CA GLY A 357 -7.21 23.52 8.15
C GLY A 357 -7.35 22.13 8.75
N ILE A 358 -7.70 21.13 7.94
CA ILE A 358 -7.76 19.72 8.34
C ILE A 358 -6.36 19.14 8.15
N GLU A 359 -5.77 18.62 9.22
CA GLU A 359 -4.42 18.09 9.17
C GLU A 359 -4.39 16.70 8.51
N LEU A 360 -3.34 16.44 7.73
CA LEU A 360 -3.13 15.18 7.02
C LEU A 360 -1.86 14.49 7.53
N LEU A 361 -2.01 13.23 8.00
CA LEU A 361 -0.90 12.29 8.20
C LEU A 361 -0.78 11.40 6.96
N PRO A 362 0.25 11.61 6.13
CA PRO A 362 0.33 10.97 4.82
C PRO A 362 0.69 9.48 4.93
N ASP A 363 0.22 8.72 3.96
CA ASP A 363 0.37 7.25 3.84
C ASP A 363 1.82 6.78 3.90
N VAL A 364 2.74 7.52 3.30
CA VAL A 364 4.16 7.16 3.27
C VAL A 364 4.76 7.07 4.69
N LEU A 365 4.16 7.77 5.66
CA LEU A 365 4.48 7.68 7.08
C LEU A 365 3.46 6.80 7.82
N ALA A 366 2.17 7.17 7.81
CA ALA A 366 1.17 6.61 8.70
C ALA A 366 1.03 5.08 8.58
N ASN A 367 1.04 4.52 7.37
CA ASN A 367 0.92 3.08 7.15
C ASN A 367 2.28 2.34 7.06
N ALA A 368 3.39 3.00 7.40
CA ALA A 368 4.73 2.42 7.29
C ALA A 368 5.05 1.35 8.35
N GLY A 369 4.21 1.18 9.37
CA GLY A 369 4.40 0.14 10.38
C GLY A 369 4.55 -1.26 9.79
N GLY A 370 3.78 -1.56 8.75
CA GLY A 370 3.85 -2.85 8.07
C GLY A 370 5.21 -3.16 7.44
N VAL A 371 5.85 -2.23 6.75
CA VAL A 371 7.19 -2.45 6.17
C VAL A 371 8.26 -2.45 7.26
N THR A 372 8.08 -1.69 8.33
CA THR A 372 9.01 -1.64 9.46
C THR A 372 9.06 -2.99 10.18
N VAL A 373 7.92 -3.60 10.51
CA VAL A 373 7.89 -4.94 11.11
C VAL A 373 8.31 -6.03 10.10
N SER A 374 8.08 -5.83 8.79
CA SER A 374 8.65 -6.70 7.77
C SER A 374 10.19 -6.66 7.77
N TYR A 375 10.81 -5.51 8.03
CA TYR A 375 12.26 -5.42 8.23
C TYR A 375 12.72 -6.20 9.46
N TYR A 376 11.98 -6.13 10.57
CA TYR A 376 12.28 -6.92 11.77
C TYR A 376 12.22 -8.42 11.52
N GLU A 377 11.20 -8.89 10.78
CA GLU A 377 11.11 -10.30 10.35
C GLU A 377 12.34 -10.70 9.51
N TRP A 378 12.73 -9.86 8.56
CA TRP A 378 13.91 -10.13 7.73
C TRP A 378 15.20 -10.20 8.57
N VAL A 379 15.39 -9.28 9.54
CA VAL A 379 16.54 -9.28 10.45
C VAL A 379 16.58 -10.57 11.27
N GLN A 380 15.45 -10.97 11.88
CA GLN A 380 15.32 -12.21 12.66
C GLN A 380 15.68 -13.44 11.82
N ASN A 381 15.16 -13.52 10.59
CA ASN A 381 15.48 -14.65 9.69
C ASN A 381 16.96 -14.65 9.27
N ARG A 382 17.57 -13.47 9.07
CA ARG A 382 19.00 -13.36 8.69
C ARG A 382 19.94 -13.72 9.82
N ARG A 383 19.52 -13.53 11.06
CA ARG A 383 20.32 -13.77 12.27
C ARG A 383 19.93 -15.02 13.01
N SER A 384 18.91 -15.74 12.56
CA SER A 384 18.32 -16.90 13.27
C SER A 384 17.89 -16.53 14.70
N GLU A 385 17.30 -15.33 14.85
CA GLU A 385 16.77 -14.78 16.10
C GLU A 385 15.24 -14.85 16.10
N THR A 386 14.64 -14.79 17.30
CA THR A 386 13.19 -14.64 17.50
C THR A 386 12.96 -13.58 18.56
N TRP A 387 12.17 -12.56 18.26
CA TRP A 387 11.82 -11.49 19.18
C TRP A 387 10.41 -11.67 19.75
N GLY A 388 10.22 -11.27 21.00
CA GLY A 388 8.90 -11.20 21.62
C GLY A 388 8.04 -10.07 21.06
N ILE A 389 6.74 -10.12 21.37
CA ILE A 389 5.79 -9.10 20.88
C ILE A 389 6.14 -7.71 21.42
N GLU A 390 6.50 -7.64 22.70
CA GLU A 390 6.85 -6.39 23.37
C GLU A 390 8.05 -5.71 22.73
N GLU A 391 9.08 -6.49 22.36
CA GLU A 391 10.28 -5.97 21.67
C GLU A 391 9.93 -5.45 20.27
N VAL A 392 9.08 -6.16 19.53
CA VAL A 392 8.64 -5.74 18.19
C VAL A 392 7.84 -4.45 18.28
N GLU A 393 6.92 -4.33 19.23
CA GLU A 393 6.06 -3.16 19.43
C GLU A 393 6.85 -1.94 19.89
N GLU A 394 7.74 -2.07 20.86
CA GLU A 394 8.61 -0.99 21.32
C GLU A 394 9.51 -0.45 20.19
N ARG A 395 10.13 -1.34 19.43
CA ARG A 395 10.94 -0.96 18.27
C ARG A 395 10.11 -0.29 17.17
N LEU A 396 8.87 -0.76 16.95
CA LEU A 396 7.97 -0.16 15.99
C LEU A 396 7.56 1.25 16.41
N GLU A 397 7.11 1.42 17.64
CA GLU A 397 6.74 2.74 18.18
C GLU A 397 7.88 3.73 18.03
N LYS A 398 9.08 3.37 18.52
CA LYS A 398 10.26 4.21 18.36
C LYS A 398 10.52 4.60 16.91
N ALA A 399 10.49 3.65 15.97
CA ALA A 399 10.75 3.93 14.56
C ALA A 399 9.71 4.87 13.95
N MET A 400 8.43 4.71 14.32
CA MET A 400 7.34 5.58 13.87
C MET A 400 7.49 7.00 14.41
N LEU A 401 7.78 7.16 15.71
CA LEU A 401 8.00 8.46 16.35
C LEU A 401 9.24 9.18 15.80
N ASP A 402 10.35 8.47 15.60
CA ASP A 402 11.56 9.02 14.99
C ASP A 402 11.31 9.52 13.54
N ALA A 403 10.49 8.81 12.77
CA ALA A 403 10.11 9.23 11.42
C ALA A 403 9.14 10.43 11.44
N TYR A 404 8.20 10.43 12.37
CA TYR A 404 7.29 11.55 12.61
C TYR A 404 8.06 12.84 12.97
N ASP A 405 9.05 12.74 13.84
CA ASP A 405 9.91 13.86 14.23
C ASP A 405 10.65 14.46 13.03
N ARG A 406 11.30 13.60 12.21
CA ARG A 406 11.99 14.06 11.01
C ARG A 406 11.06 14.77 10.03
N MET A 407 9.86 14.19 9.79
CA MET A 407 8.83 14.83 8.95
C MET A 407 8.45 16.20 9.49
N THR A 408 8.11 16.30 10.78
CA THR A 408 7.65 17.54 11.41
C THR A 408 8.74 18.61 11.37
N GLN A 409 9.99 18.22 11.66
CA GLN A 409 11.13 19.15 11.59
C GLN A 409 11.35 19.66 10.16
N PHE A 410 11.29 18.78 9.17
CA PHE A 410 11.43 19.16 7.78
C PHE A 410 10.29 20.11 7.35
N ALA A 411 9.04 19.75 7.65
CA ALA A 411 7.87 20.57 7.34
C ALA A 411 8.00 22.00 7.93
N LYS A 412 8.42 22.10 9.19
CA LYS A 412 8.65 23.39 9.88
C LYS A 412 9.79 24.19 9.24
N THR A 413 10.89 23.54 8.90
CA THR A 413 12.07 24.20 8.32
C THR A 413 11.80 24.76 6.94
N HIS A 414 11.03 24.03 6.12
CA HIS A 414 10.78 24.38 4.72
C HIS A 414 9.41 25.00 4.47
N GLY A 415 8.53 25.10 5.47
CA GLY A 415 7.18 25.65 5.33
C GLY A 415 6.31 24.86 4.36
N CYS A 416 6.43 23.52 4.33
CA CYS A 416 5.76 22.65 3.36
C CYS A 416 4.76 21.68 4.03
N PRO A 417 3.78 21.13 3.26
CA PRO A 417 2.87 20.10 3.75
C PRO A 417 3.58 18.85 4.23
N ASN A 418 2.95 18.12 5.18
CA ASN A 418 3.50 16.88 5.76
C ASN A 418 3.88 15.83 4.70
N ARG A 419 3.08 15.68 3.62
CA ARG A 419 3.41 14.76 2.52
C ARG A 419 4.72 15.13 1.84
N ILE A 420 4.87 16.41 1.47
CA ILE A 420 6.09 16.89 0.82
C ILE A 420 7.28 16.78 1.77
N ALA A 421 7.08 17.03 3.06
CA ALA A 421 8.10 16.82 4.08
C ALA A 421 8.57 15.35 4.15
N CYS A 422 7.66 14.39 4.09
CA CYS A 422 8.03 12.97 4.04
C CYS A 422 8.90 12.62 2.84
N TYR A 423 8.54 13.12 1.64
CA TYR A 423 9.35 12.95 0.43
C TYR A 423 10.68 13.68 0.54
N GLY A 424 10.71 14.88 1.13
CA GLY A 424 11.94 15.65 1.35
C GLY A 424 12.93 14.93 2.25
N VAL A 425 12.47 14.40 3.39
CA VAL A 425 13.30 13.57 4.30
C VAL A 425 13.84 12.32 3.59
N ALA A 426 12.99 11.63 2.83
CA ALA A 426 13.39 10.46 2.06
C ALA A 426 14.45 10.81 1.01
N LEU A 427 14.26 11.91 0.29
CA LEU A 427 15.19 12.40 -0.72
C LEU A 427 16.54 12.80 -0.14
N GLN A 428 16.57 13.51 0.99
CA GLN A 428 17.85 13.88 1.65
C GLN A 428 18.72 12.64 1.87
N ARG A 429 18.12 11.56 2.38
CA ARG A 429 18.85 10.31 2.60
C ARG A 429 19.31 9.66 1.30
N LEU A 430 18.45 9.56 0.29
CA LEU A 430 18.77 8.94 -0.99
C LEU A 430 19.87 9.72 -1.72
N VAL A 431 19.75 11.05 -1.78
CA VAL A 431 20.74 11.94 -2.41
C VAL A 431 22.10 11.79 -1.73
N GLN A 432 22.13 11.79 -0.39
CA GLN A 432 23.41 11.61 0.34
C GLN A 432 24.11 10.32 -0.07
N VAL A 433 23.38 9.20 -0.16
CA VAL A 433 23.98 7.92 -0.54
C VAL A 433 24.42 7.90 -2.01
N TYR A 434 23.71 8.61 -2.91
CA TYR A 434 24.16 8.78 -4.31
C TYR A 434 25.44 9.63 -4.39
N LEU A 435 25.56 10.66 -3.56
CA LEU A 435 26.78 11.49 -3.51
C LEU A 435 27.97 10.73 -2.92
N ASP A 436 27.71 9.91 -1.87
CA ASP A 436 28.78 9.13 -1.21
C ASP A 436 29.33 7.99 -2.09
N ARG A 437 28.47 7.37 -2.92
CA ARG A 437 28.82 6.22 -3.75
C ARG A 437 29.19 6.58 -5.19
N GLU A 438 28.81 7.78 -5.60
CA GLU A 438 28.81 8.20 -7.00
C GLU A 438 27.95 7.28 -7.89
N ILE A 439 27.82 7.58 -9.17
CA ILE A 439 27.13 6.72 -10.13
C ILE A 439 28.17 5.83 -10.79
N PHE A 440 27.95 4.51 -10.68
CA PHE A 440 28.80 3.55 -11.37
C PHE A 440 28.77 3.82 -12.88
N PRO A 441 29.95 3.89 -13.52
CA PRO A 441 30.10 4.23 -14.91
C PRO A 441 29.41 3.30 -15.88
#